data_66b36002303fecec15c39b1a5c814a7d
#
_entry.id   66b36002303fecec15c39b1a5c814a7d
#
_cell.length_a   1.000
_cell.length_b   1.000
_cell.length_c   1.000
_cell.angle_alpha   90.00
_cell.angle_beta   90.00
_cell.angle_gamma   90.00
#
_symmetry.space_group_name_H-M   'P 1'
#
loop_
_entity.id
_entity.type
_entity.pdbx_description
1 polymer ?
#
loop_
_entity_poly.entity_id
_entity_poly.type
_entity_poly.pdbx_seq_one_letter_code
_entity_poly.pdbx_strand_id
1 'polypeptide(L)'
;MRKTYSVLPGFALALVIAFISKFIEDLLPVPLIGASVIALFIGMFINHYYQPSDYLKEGLKFISKKILKFAIILLGASLSIGTVLHIGRMSLVIMVFTLLTCFGGGYIVGNLLGLNWKMSNLISAGTGICGGSAIAAIAPVIDAEDTDIAYSMSATFLFDMVMIVLFPIFGKWLGMSDIAYGLWAGTAVNDTSSVVAAGYAFSEAAGDFATMVKLTRTLSIIPVVIIFAIINIRLKQKENKNIHLEEEQTKSYVLTIFPWFILGFIALAIINSLGFIPLQVSEFLKELSKFLMIAALGAIGLNTSFRQMKKSGHAPMVHGFIISLLVVIVAIAVEYAMGIV
;
A
#
# COMPACT_ATOMS: atom_id res chain seq x y z
N MET A 1 17.23 -30.40 1.22
CA MET A 1 16.00 -30.83 1.93
C MET A 1 15.79 -30.19 3.32
N ARG A 2 16.80 -30.00 4.21
CA ARG A 2 16.59 -29.35 5.53
C ARG A 2 16.02 -27.92 5.49
N LYS A 3 16.36 -27.09 4.50
CA LYS A 3 15.85 -25.71 4.39
C LYS A 3 14.34 -25.61 4.08
N THR A 4 13.77 -26.57 3.39
CA THR A 4 12.34 -26.53 3.00
C THR A 4 11.43 -26.85 4.19
N TYR A 5 11.88 -27.69 5.11
CA TYR A 5 11.12 -28.02 6.33
C TYR A 5 11.13 -26.88 7.37
N SER A 6 12.11 -25.97 7.33
CA SER A 6 12.18 -24.83 8.25
C SER A 6 11.24 -23.69 7.88
N VAL A 7 10.82 -23.60 6.60
CA VAL A 7 9.91 -22.56 6.11
C VAL A 7 8.44 -22.89 6.37
N LEU A 8 8.09 -24.19 6.33
CA LEU A 8 6.70 -24.66 6.35
C LEU A 8 5.88 -24.21 7.58
N PRO A 9 6.41 -24.25 8.82
CA PRO A 9 5.61 -23.88 9.99
C PRO A 9 5.26 -22.40 10.05
N GLY A 10 6.22 -21.52 9.75
CA GLY A 10 5.97 -20.08 9.67
C GLY A 10 5.04 -19.74 8.52
N PHE A 11 5.15 -20.47 7.40
CA PHE A 11 4.25 -20.34 6.26
C PHE A 11 2.82 -20.75 6.63
N ALA A 12 2.64 -21.89 7.26
CA ALA A 12 1.33 -22.36 7.70
C ALA A 12 0.68 -21.39 8.70
N LEU A 13 1.43 -20.88 9.67
CA LEU A 13 0.94 -19.92 10.65
C LEU A 13 0.43 -18.64 9.98
N ALA A 14 1.17 -18.11 9.02
CA ALA A 14 0.76 -16.91 8.30
C ALA A 14 -0.49 -17.13 7.44
N LEU A 15 -0.64 -18.32 6.82
CA LEU A 15 -1.86 -18.67 6.10
C LEU A 15 -3.06 -18.78 7.04
N VAL A 16 -2.89 -19.40 8.22
CA VAL A 16 -3.96 -19.48 9.24
C VAL A 16 -4.40 -18.08 9.66
N ILE A 17 -3.46 -17.16 9.90
CA ILE A 17 -3.80 -15.77 10.22
C ILE A 17 -4.55 -15.12 9.06
N ALA A 18 -4.14 -15.36 7.81
CA ALA A 18 -4.83 -14.82 6.64
C ALA A 18 -6.27 -15.33 6.54
N PHE A 19 -6.50 -16.63 6.73
CA PHE A 19 -7.84 -17.21 6.74
C PHE A 19 -8.73 -16.62 7.86
N ILE A 20 -8.19 -16.55 9.07
CA ILE A 20 -8.91 -15.96 10.21
C ILE A 20 -9.25 -14.49 9.92
N SER A 21 -8.31 -13.74 9.37
CA SER A 21 -8.50 -12.33 9.06
C SER A 21 -9.54 -12.11 7.97
N LYS A 22 -9.54 -12.96 6.93
CA LYS A 22 -10.56 -12.94 5.88
C LYS A 22 -11.94 -13.30 6.45
N PHE A 23 -12.00 -14.33 7.26
CA PHE A 23 -13.24 -14.73 7.94
C PHE A 23 -13.80 -13.62 8.85
N ILE A 24 -12.94 -12.92 9.59
CA ILE A 24 -13.36 -11.76 10.41
C ILE A 24 -13.86 -10.63 9.52
N GLU A 25 -13.17 -10.31 8.41
CA GLU A 25 -13.61 -9.30 7.45
C GLU A 25 -15.01 -9.62 6.92
N ASP A 26 -15.23 -10.89 6.52
CA ASP A 26 -16.51 -11.35 5.96
C ASP A 26 -17.66 -11.37 7.01
N LEU A 27 -17.34 -11.43 8.30
CA LEU A 27 -18.33 -11.33 9.41
C LEU A 27 -18.72 -9.89 9.73
N LEU A 28 -17.92 -8.90 9.34
CA LEU A 28 -18.24 -7.51 9.63
C LEU A 28 -19.38 -7.03 8.72
N PRO A 29 -20.45 -6.44 9.28
CA PRO A 29 -21.61 -6.00 8.51
C PRO A 29 -21.27 -4.87 7.52
N VAL A 30 -20.16 -4.17 7.74
CA VAL A 30 -19.58 -3.18 6.84
C VAL A 30 -18.07 -3.41 6.81
N PRO A 31 -17.42 -3.47 5.66
CA PRO A 31 -15.97 -3.71 5.56
C PRO A 31 -15.17 -2.46 5.99
N LEU A 32 -15.34 -2.07 7.26
CA LEU A 32 -14.62 -0.94 7.87
C LEU A 32 -13.13 -1.19 7.97
N ILE A 33 -12.73 -2.46 8.10
CA ILE A 33 -11.35 -2.90 8.30
C ILE A 33 -11.06 -4.03 7.33
N GLY A 34 -10.13 -3.81 6.39
CA GLY A 34 -9.73 -4.87 5.47
C GLY A 34 -8.94 -5.98 6.15
N ALA A 35 -9.08 -7.21 5.66
CA ALA A 35 -8.39 -8.40 6.18
C ALA A 35 -6.88 -8.23 6.33
N SER A 36 -6.26 -7.43 5.47
CA SER A 36 -4.83 -7.10 5.50
C SER A 36 -4.41 -6.45 6.82
N VAL A 37 -5.22 -5.53 7.30
CA VAL A 37 -4.98 -4.80 8.54
C VAL A 37 -5.29 -5.69 9.74
N ILE A 38 -6.38 -6.44 9.67
CA ILE A 38 -6.74 -7.44 10.69
C ILE A 38 -5.58 -8.43 10.87
N ALA A 39 -5.02 -8.97 9.77
CA ALA A 39 -3.90 -9.89 9.80
C ALA A 39 -2.66 -9.28 10.46
N LEU A 40 -2.33 -8.04 10.12
CA LEU A 40 -1.22 -7.31 10.71
C LEU A 40 -1.39 -7.20 12.23
N PHE A 41 -2.56 -6.73 12.68
CA PHE A 41 -2.82 -6.56 14.12
C PHE A 41 -2.91 -7.88 14.88
N ILE A 42 -3.50 -8.93 14.29
CA ILE A 42 -3.48 -10.28 14.88
C ILE A 42 -2.01 -10.73 15.04
N GLY A 43 -1.19 -10.58 14.01
CA GLY A 43 0.23 -10.92 14.07
C GLY A 43 0.96 -10.14 15.16
N MET A 44 0.75 -8.83 15.25
CA MET A 44 1.33 -7.97 16.29
C MET A 44 0.86 -8.34 17.69
N PHE A 45 -0.43 -8.68 17.85
CA PHE A 45 -1.00 -9.11 19.12
C PHE A 45 -0.38 -10.43 19.57
N ILE A 46 -0.27 -11.40 18.66
CA ILE A 46 0.41 -12.69 18.96
C ILE A 46 1.85 -12.42 19.35
N ASN A 47 2.61 -11.57 18.61
CA ASN A 47 4.00 -11.24 18.94
C ASN A 47 4.14 -10.58 20.31
N HIS A 48 3.14 -9.79 20.74
CA HIS A 48 3.16 -9.13 22.05
C HIS A 48 3.18 -10.11 23.21
N TYR A 49 2.41 -11.21 23.10
CA TYR A 49 2.30 -12.24 24.15
C TYR A 49 3.27 -13.40 23.93
N TYR A 50 3.46 -13.80 22.66
CA TYR A 50 4.26 -14.97 22.27
C TYR A 50 5.22 -14.59 21.13
N GLN A 51 6.45 -14.26 21.49
CA GLN A 51 7.45 -13.98 20.47
C GLN A 51 7.70 -15.23 19.61
N PRO A 52 7.69 -15.11 18.26
CA PRO A 52 7.92 -16.25 17.39
C PRO A 52 9.25 -16.93 17.69
N SER A 53 9.21 -18.25 17.87
CA SER A 53 10.41 -19.05 18.04
C SER A 53 11.29 -19.02 16.78
N ASP A 54 12.57 -19.30 16.91
CA ASP A 54 13.51 -19.33 15.77
C ASP A 54 13.07 -20.31 14.69
N TYR A 55 12.33 -21.34 15.04
CA TYR A 55 11.74 -22.31 14.13
C TYR A 55 10.69 -21.70 13.19
N LEU A 56 9.99 -20.64 13.58
CA LEU A 56 8.99 -19.94 12.77
C LEU A 56 9.60 -18.80 11.95
N LYS A 57 10.68 -18.21 12.42
CA LYS A 57 11.26 -16.98 11.84
C LYS A 57 11.66 -17.12 10.37
N GLU A 58 12.22 -18.27 9.95
CA GLU A 58 12.60 -18.47 8.54
C GLU A 58 11.37 -18.48 7.63
N GLY A 59 10.29 -19.15 8.02
CA GLY A 59 9.04 -19.18 7.27
C GLY A 59 8.37 -17.81 7.21
N LEU A 60 8.31 -17.10 8.33
CA LEU A 60 7.76 -15.74 8.39
C LEU A 60 8.57 -14.76 7.52
N LYS A 61 9.91 -14.87 7.53
CA LYS A 61 10.78 -14.06 6.67
C LYS A 61 10.61 -14.40 5.19
N PHE A 62 10.38 -15.67 4.86
CA PHE A 62 10.10 -16.08 3.48
C PHE A 62 8.79 -15.46 2.97
N ILE A 63 7.72 -15.54 3.77
CA ILE A 63 6.43 -14.97 3.40
C ILE A 63 6.51 -13.45 3.29
N SER A 64 7.00 -12.76 4.30
CA SER A 64 7.05 -11.30 4.32
C SER A 64 7.88 -10.71 3.18
N LYS A 65 8.87 -11.45 2.66
CA LYS A 65 9.77 -10.94 1.60
C LYS A 65 9.54 -11.56 0.22
N LYS A 66 9.34 -12.88 0.13
CA LYS A 66 9.24 -13.59 -1.17
C LYS A 66 7.79 -13.69 -1.65
N ILE A 67 6.90 -14.13 -0.78
CA ILE A 67 5.48 -14.27 -1.14
C ILE A 67 4.84 -12.90 -1.35
N LEU A 68 5.24 -11.88 -0.56
CA LEU A 68 4.80 -10.51 -0.80
C LEU A 68 5.13 -10.02 -2.22
N LYS A 69 6.39 -10.25 -2.67
CA LYS A 69 6.81 -9.89 -4.03
C LYS A 69 6.01 -10.63 -5.11
N PHE A 70 5.78 -11.92 -4.89
CA PHE A 70 4.97 -12.73 -5.80
C PHE A 70 3.51 -12.26 -5.86
N ALA A 71 2.91 -11.92 -4.72
CA ALA A 71 1.57 -11.35 -4.67
C ALA A 71 1.48 -10.03 -5.46
N ILE A 72 2.51 -9.18 -5.36
CA ILE A 72 2.57 -7.94 -6.14
C ILE A 72 2.62 -8.23 -7.65
N ILE A 73 3.38 -9.22 -8.09
CA ILE A 73 3.41 -9.63 -9.50
C ILE A 73 1.99 -10.02 -9.96
N LEU A 74 1.31 -10.87 -9.18
CA LEU A 74 -0.05 -11.33 -9.51
C LEU A 74 -1.06 -10.18 -9.58
N LEU A 75 -0.90 -9.15 -8.74
CA LEU A 75 -1.76 -7.97 -8.76
C LEU A 75 -1.75 -7.27 -10.13
N GLY A 76 -0.62 -7.29 -10.84
CA GLY A 76 -0.49 -6.76 -12.18
C GLY A 76 -1.51 -7.36 -13.17
N ALA A 77 -1.88 -8.62 -13.00
CA ALA A 77 -2.83 -9.31 -13.86
C ALA A 77 -4.28 -8.77 -13.76
N SER A 78 -4.59 -7.95 -12.75
CA SER A 78 -5.92 -7.36 -12.57
C SER A 78 -6.04 -5.92 -13.07
N LEU A 79 -4.96 -5.36 -13.58
CA LEU A 79 -4.92 -3.96 -14.00
C LEU A 79 -5.16 -3.84 -15.50
N SER A 80 -6.08 -2.93 -15.89
CA SER A 80 -6.38 -2.63 -17.30
C SER A 80 -6.01 -1.19 -17.64
N ILE A 81 -5.14 -1.01 -18.63
CA ILE A 81 -4.73 0.30 -19.13
C ILE A 81 -5.90 1.02 -19.85
N GLY A 82 -6.80 0.27 -20.50
CA GLY A 82 -7.93 0.86 -21.23
C GLY A 82 -8.92 1.60 -20.33
N THR A 83 -9.34 0.99 -19.24
CA THR A 83 -10.25 1.60 -18.24
C THR A 83 -9.59 2.83 -17.60
N VAL A 84 -8.30 2.77 -17.38
CA VAL A 84 -7.49 3.86 -16.80
C VAL A 84 -7.51 5.12 -17.65
N LEU A 85 -7.33 4.97 -18.96
CA LEU A 85 -7.30 6.11 -19.87
C LEU A 85 -8.63 6.85 -19.94
N HIS A 86 -9.75 6.14 -19.80
CA HIS A 86 -11.08 6.74 -19.87
C HIS A 86 -11.46 7.53 -18.61
N ILE A 87 -11.29 6.93 -17.44
CA ILE A 87 -11.59 7.58 -16.14
C ILE A 87 -10.42 8.47 -15.70
N GLY A 88 -9.22 8.13 -16.17
CA GLY A 88 -7.98 8.78 -15.79
C GLY A 88 -7.92 10.27 -16.14
N ARG A 89 -8.57 10.71 -17.21
CA ARG A 89 -8.50 12.13 -17.62
C ARG A 89 -9.03 13.10 -16.55
N MET A 90 -10.12 12.77 -15.87
CA MET A 90 -10.68 13.60 -14.80
C MET A 90 -9.88 13.51 -13.51
N SER A 91 -9.45 12.31 -13.14
CA SER A 91 -8.73 12.08 -11.89
C SER A 91 -7.23 12.36 -11.97
N LEU A 92 -6.63 12.35 -13.17
CA LEU A 92 -5.18 12.53 -13.36
C LEU A 92 -4.66 13.86 -12.79
N VAL A 93 -5.39 14.97 -13.01
CA VAL A 93 -4.95 16.28 -12.51
C VAL A 93 -4.92 16.26 -10.98
N ILE A 94 -6.01 15.85 -10.34
CA ILE A 94 -6.10 15.78 -8.89
C ILE A 94 -5.06 14.80 -8.34
N MET A 95 -4.88 13.66 -9.01
CA MET A 95 -3.90 12.64 -8.63
C MET A 95 -2.46 13.18 -8.64
N VAL A 96 -2.08 13.98 -9.64
CA VAL A 96 -0.74 14.61 -9.69
C VAL A 96 -0.54 15.53 -8.49
N PHE A 97 -1.51 16.41 -8.20
CA PHE A 97 -1.42 17.33 -7.06
C PHE A 97 -1.40 16.57 -5.73
N THR A 98 -2.23 15.55 -5.56
CA THR A 98 -2.25 14.75 -4.32
C THR A 98 -0.96 13.94 -4.14
N LEU A 99 -0.37 13.38 -5.21
CA LEU A 99 0.92 12.70 -5.15
C LEU A 99 2.06 13.66 -4.80
N LEU A 100 2.09 14.85 -5.42
CA LEU A 100 3.08 15.88 -5.09
C LEU A 100 2.93 16.32 -3.62
N THR A 101 1.70 16.46 -3.13
CA THR A 101 1.44 16.75 -1.72
C THR A 101 1.91 15.63 -0.81
N CYS A 102 1.65 14.35 -1.16
CA CYS A 102 2.09 13.21 -0.37
C CYS A 102 3.60 13.11 -0.27
N PHE A 103 4.32 13.18 -1.39
CA PHE A 103 5.77 13.01 -1.37
C PHE A 103 6.51 14.30 -0.98
N GLY A 104 6.07 15.46 -1.47
CA GLY A 104 6.65 16.76 -1.12
C GLY A 104 6.36 17.14 0.33
N GLY A 105 5.08 17.15 0.71
CA GLY A 105 4.65 17.38 2.09
C GLY A 105 5.19 16.31 3.04
N GLY A 106 5.17 15.04 2.62
CA GLY A 106 5.72 13.93 3.37
C GLY A 106 7.20 14.08 3.69
N TYR A 107 8.00 14.51 2.71
CA TYR A 107 9.41 14.81 2.92
C TYR A 107 9.62 15.92 3.98
N ILE A 108 8.88 17.02 3.86
CA ILE A 108 8.98 18.13 4.79
C ILE A 108 8.55 17.72 6.21
N VAL A 109 7.35 17.15 6.34
CA VAL A 109 6.79 16.76 7.64
C VAL A 109 7.60 15.62 8.27
N GLY A 110 8.06 14.64 7.45
CA GLY A 110 8.91 13.55 7.92
C GLY A 110 10.22 14.05 8.54
N ASN A 111 10.89 14.99 7.88
CA ASN A 111 12.11 15.61 8.39
C ASN A 111 11.85 16.40 9.69
N LEU A 112 10.74 17.17 9.75
CA LEU A 112 10.38 17.92 10.95
C LEU A 112 10.09 17.01 12.15
N LEU A 113 9.54 15.84 11.91
CA LEU A 113 9.22 14.84 12.94
C LEU A 113 10.38 13.86 13.22
N GLY A 114 11.51 14.00 12.53
CA GLY A 114 12.68 13.13 12.71
C GLY A 114 12.46 11.69 12.24
N LEU A 115 11.54 11.45 11.32
CA LEU A 115 11.31 10.12 10.75
C LEU A 115 12.43 9.74 9.79
N ASN A 116 12.78 8.45 9.77
CA ASN A 116 13.66 7.95 8.73
C ASN A 116 12.97 8.07 7.35
N TRP A 117 13.78 8.22 6.30
CA TRP A 117 13.27 8.47 4.95
C TRP A 117 12.40 7.32 4.40
N LYS A 118 12.67 6.07 4.82
CA LYS A 118 11.91 4.90 4.38
C LYS A 118 10.50 4.93 4.93
N MET A 119 10.35 5.10 6.23
CA MET A 119 9.06 5.19 6.90
C MET A 119 8.23 6.38 6.39
N SER A 120 8.85 7.56 6.29
CA SER A 120 8.19 8.76 5.77
C SER A 120 7.64 8.55 4.36
N ASN A 121 8.45 7.96 3.46
CA ASN A 121 8.00 7.67 2.09
C ASN A 121 7.00 6.52 2.00
N LEU A 122 7.05 5.52 2.88
CA LEU A 122 6.02 4.47 2.94
C LEU A 122 4.67 5.04 3.38
N ILE A 123 4.62 5.93 4.38
CA ILE A 123 3.40 6.62 4.79
C ILE A 123 2.88 7.48 3.64
N SER A 124 3.77 8.26 3.00
CA SER A 124 3.42 9.10 1.85
C SER A 124 2.87 8.30 0.68
N ALA A 125 3.46 7.15 0.37
CA ALA A 125 2.98 6.26 -0.68
C ALA A 125 1.65 5.58 -0.32
N GLY A 126 1.49 5.15 0.92
CA GLY A 126 0.22 4.61 1.42
C GLY A 126 -0.90 5.64 1.29
N THR A 127 -0.68 6.85 1.76
CA THR A 127 -1.62 7.97 1.65
C THR A 127 -1.83 8.38 0.18
N GLY A 128 -0.76 8.44 -0.62
CA GLY A 128 -0.78 8.94 -2.00
C GLY A 128 -1.36 7.97 -3.02
N ILE A 129 -1.39 6.67 -2.79
CA ILE A 129 -1.73 5.69 -3.82
C ILE A 129 -2.94 4.84 -3.39
N CYS A 130 -2.71 3.77 -2.61
CA CYS A 130 -3.75 2.80 -2.29
C CYS A 130 -3.55 2.12 -0.92
N GLY A 131 -3.14 2.86 0.08
CA GLY A 131 -2.98 2.37 1.44
C GLY A 131 -1.92 1.28 1.56
N GLY A 132 -2.29 0.20 2.22
CA GLY A 132 -1.41 -0.92 2.50
C GLY A 132 -0.79 -1.59 1.27
N SER A 133 -1.49 -1.60 0.12
CA SER A 133 -0.97 -2.19 -1.12
C SER A 133 0.25 -1.42 -1.66
N ALA A 134 0.22 -0.09 -1.59
CA ALA A 134 1.35 0.75 -1.99
C ALA A 134 2.55 0.57 -1.05
N ILE A 135 2.29 0.54 0.26
CA ILE A 135 3.32 0.27 1.27
C ILE A 135 3.97 -1.09 1.00
N ALA A 136 3.15 -2.14 0.79
CA ALA A 136 3.62 -3.49 0.51
C ALA A 136 4.45 -3.58 -0.78
N ALA A 137 4.11 -2.80 -1.82
CA ALA A 137 4.84 -2.78 -3.08
C ALA A 137 6.18 -2.04 -2.98
N ILE A 138 6.23 -0.93 -2.26
CA ILE A 138 7.42 -0.06 -2.17
C ILE A 138 8.40 -0.58 -1.12
N ALA A 139 7.93 -1.13 -0.01
CA ALA A 139 8.77 -1.58 1.09
C ALA A 139 9.95 -2.48 0.67
N PRO A 140 9.74 -3.55 -0.14
CA PRO A 140 10.87 -4.39 -0.56
C PRO A 140 11.80 -3.67 -1.56
N VAL A 141 11.35 -2.63 -2.22
CA VAL A 141 12.13 -1.85 -3.19
C VAL A 141 13.14 -0.96 -2.50
N ILE A 142 12.75 -0.38 -1.36
CA ILE A 142 13.61 0.48 -0.56
C ILE A 142 14.27 -0.25 0.61
N ASP A 143 14.16 -1.58 0.66
CA ASP A 143 14.65 -2.43 1.76
C ASP A 143 14.18 -1.92 3.13
N ALA A 144 12.88 -1.59 3.25
CA ALA A 144 12.30 -1.15 4.50
C ALA A 144 12.27 -2.28 5.53
N GLU A 145 12.39 -1.92 6.78
CA GLU A 145 12.27 -2.86 7.89
C GLU A 145 10.81 -3.21 8.17
N ASP A 146 10.57 -4.38 8.78
CA ASP A 146 9.22 -4.82 9.16
C ASP A 146 8.53 -3.79 10.09
N THR A 147 9.32 -3.09 10.91
CA THR A 147 8.87 -1.98 11.77
C THR A 147 8.37 -0.79 10.97
N ASP A 148 9.12 -0.36 9.94
CA ASP A 148 8.72 0.74 9.06
C ASP A 148 7.40 0.44 8.37
N ILE A 149 7.24 -0.81 7.87
CA ILE A 149 6.03 -1.28 7.21
C ILE A 149 4.84 -1.24 8.17
N ALA A 150 5.00 -1.82 9.35
CA ALA A 150 3.92 -1.91 10.33
C ALA A 150 3.45 -0.53 10.80
N TYR A 151 4.37 0.39 11.05
CA TYR A 151 4.03 1.76 11.47
C TYR A 151 3.33 2.54 10.35
N SER A 152 3.86 2.44 9.14
CA SER A 152 3.27 3.10 7.97
C SER A 152 1.86 2.61 7.70
N MET A 153 1.62 1.30 7.81
CA MET A 153 0.28 0.73 7.65
C MET A 153 -0.66 1.17 8.76
N SER A 154 -0.18 1.20 10.02
CA SER A 154 -0.99 1.63 11.15
C SER A 154 -1.39 3.11 11.04
N ALA A 155 -0.47 3.96 10.57
CA ALA A 155 -0.72 5.39 10.40
C ALA A 155 -1.77 5.66 9.31
N THR A 156 -1.64 5.01 8.14
CA THR A 156 -2.60 5.17 7.04
C THR A 156 -3.97 4.62 7.40
N PHE A 157 -4.00 3.46 8.06
CA PHE A 157 -5.24 2.81 8.48
C PHE A 157 -6.03 3.61 9.52
N LEU A 158 -5.36 4.14 10.54
CA LEU A 158 -6.03 4.92 11.58
C LEU A 158 -6.75 6.13 10.99
N PHE A 159 -6.12 6.79 10.01
CA PHE A 159 -6.74 7.89 9.29
C PHE A 159 -7.96 7.43 8.48
N ASP A 160 -7.85 6.31 7.76
CA ASP A 160 -8.95 5.76 6.97
C ASP A 160 -10.19 5.46 7.82
N MET A 161 -10.01 4.90 9.02
CA MET A 161 -11.10 4.65 9.97
C MET A 161 -11.89 5.93 10.29
N VAL A 162 -11.19 7.04 10.47
CA VAL A 162 -11.81 8.33 10.72
C VAL A 162 -12.53 8.83 9.46
N MET A 163 -11.91 8.67 8.30
CA MET A 163 -12.43 9.19 7.04
C MET A 163 -13.65 8.43 6.51
N ILE A 164 -13.76 7.12 6.73
CA ILE A 164 -14.97 6.36 6.39
C ILE A 164 -16.23 6.99 6.99
N VAL A 165 -16.12 7.51 8.21
CA VAL A 165 -17.24 8.14 8.92
C VAL A 165 -17.40 9.61 8.52
N LEU A 166 -16.31 10.37 8.48
CA LEU A 166 -16.36 11.82 8.30
C LEU A 166 -16.61 12.25 6.85
N PHE A 167 -16.08 11.52 5.86
CA PHE A 167 -16.20 11.91 4.45
C PHE A 167 -17.64 12.04 3.97
N PRO A 168 -18.53 11.05 4.17
CA PRO A 168 -19.91 11.17 3.75
C PRO A 168 -20.65 12.35 4.41
N ILE A 169 -20.32 12.62 5.68
CA ILE A 169 -20.88 13.75 6.42
C ILE A 169 -20.45 15.07 5.81
N PHE A 170 -19.14 15.24 5.55
CA PHE A 170 -18.61 16.45 4.93
C PHE A 170 -19.10 16.62 3.49
N GLY A 171 -19.16 15.54 2.70
CA GLY A 171 -19.69 15.59 1.34
C GLY A 171 -21.12 16.07 1.29
N LYS A 172 -21.98 15.59 2.19
CA LYS A 172 -23.37 16.05 2.33
C LYS A 172 -23.46 17.49 2.83
N TRP A 173 -22.62 17.87 3.79
CA TRP A 173 -22.59 19.23 4.33
C TRP A 173 -22.15 20.25 3.29
N LEU A 174 -21.21 19.87 2.41
CA LEU A 174 -20.73 20.71 1.29
C LEU A 174 -21.68 20.68 0.08
N GLY A 175 -22.75 19.88 0.11
CA GLY A 175 -23.71 19.79 -1.00
C GLY A 175 -23.11 19.20 -2.27
N MET A 176 -22.10 18.32 -2.16
CA MET A 176 -21.40 17.75 -3.32
C MET A 176 -22.32 16.87 -4.16
N SER A 177 -22.15 16.90 -5.48
CA SER A 177 -22.73 15.93 -6.39
C SER A 177 -22.07 14.55 -6.22
N ASP A 178 -22.73 13.48 -6.70
CA ASP A 178 -22.17 12.11 -6.65
C ASP A 178 -20.81 12.02 -7.36
N ILE A 179 -20.65 12.73 -8.47
CA ILE A 179 -19.39 12.75 -9.24
C ILE A 179 -18.29 13.49 -8.45
N ALA A 180 -18.58 14.68 -7.94
CA ALA A 180 -17.64 15.47 -7.17
C ALA A 180 -17.22 14.72 -5.90
N TYR A 181 -18.20 14.23 -5.13
CA TYR A 181 -17.91 13.45 -3.94
C TYR A 181 -17.12 12.16 -4.26
N GLY A 182 -17.51 11.45 -5.31
CA GLY A 182 -16.83 10.22 -5.71
C GLY A 182 -15.38 10.47 -6.14
N LEU A 183 -15.13 11.59 -6.82
CA LEU A 183 -13.79 12.01 -7.22
C LEU A 183 -12.94 12.36 -6.00
N TRP A 184 -13.50 13.16 -5.07
CA TRP A 184 -12.84 13.53 -3.82
C TRP A 184 -12.54 12.32 -2.94
N ALA A 185 -13.52 11.46 -2.68
CA ALA A 185 -13.32 10.25 -1.89
C ALA A 185 -12.31 9.30 -2.54
N GLY A 186 -12.39 9.06 -3.85
CA GLY A 186 -11.48 8.20 -4.59
C GLY A 186 -10.03 8.69 -4.61
N THR A 187 -9.83 10.02 -4.56
CA THR A 187 -8.50 10.63 -4.58
C THR A 187 -7.93 10.94 -3.19
N ALA A 188 -8.74 11.12 -2.16
CA ALA A 188 -8.29 11.54 -0.84
C ALA A 188 -8.28 10.43 0.21
N VAL A 189 -9.20 9.47 0.18
CA VAL A 189 -9.19 8.33 1.11
C VAL A 189 -8.10 7.33 0.69
N ASN A 190 -7.36 6.77 1.65
CA ASN A 190 -6.12 6.05 1.33
C ASN A 190 -6.35 4.64 0.80
N ASP A 191 -7.05 3.76 1.50
CA ASP A 191 -7.24 2.37 1.08
C ASP A 191 -8.49 2.18 0.21
N THR A 192 -8.46 1.19 -0.68
CA THR A 192 -9.55 0.90 -1.59
C THR A 192 -10.84 0.48 -0.87
N SER A 193 -10.72 -0.35 0.19
CA SER A 193 -11.89 -0.77 0.97
C SER A 193 -12.54 0.41 1.69
N SER A 194 -11.73 1.33 2.18
CA SER A 194 -12.18 2.55 2.84
C SER A 194 -12.88 3.52 1.86
N VAL A 195 -12.38 3.61 0.62
CA VAL A 195 -13.03 4.37 -0.46
C VAL A 195 -14.40 3.79 -0.79
N VAL A 196 -14.49 2.46 -0.94
CA VAL A 196 -15.76 1.77 -1.19
C VAL A 196 -16.74 2.05 -0.06
N ALA A 197 -16.32 1.88 1.20
CA ALA A 197 -17.17 2.13 2.35
C ALA A 197 -17.65 3.59 2.41
N ALA A 198 -16.75 4.57 2.26
CA ALA A 198 -17.08 5.98 2.28
C ALA A 198 -17.96 6.39 1.08
N GLY A 199 -17.67 5.83 -0.11
CA GLY A 199 -18.40 6.11 -1.35
C GLY A 199 -19.87 5.67 -1.27
N TYR A 200 -20.10 4.41 -0.94
CA TYR A 200 -21.45 3.87 -0.82
C TYR A 200 -22.22 4.40 0.39
N ALA A 201 -21.54 4.87 1.44
CA ALA A 201 -22.20 5.59 2.54
C ALA A 201 -22.76 6.95 2.11
N PHE A 202 -22.27 7.53 1.02
CA PHE A 202 -22.82 8.76 0.44
C PHE A 202 -23.97 8.47 -0.52
N SER A 203 -23.72 7.67 -1.56
CA SER A 203 -24.73 7.17 -2.52
C SER A 203 -24.13 6.00 -3.34
N GLU A 204 -24.99 5.21 -4.02
CA GLU A 204 -24.53 4.15 -4.92
C GLU A 204 -23.69 4.72 -6.08
N ALA A 205 -24.16 5.78 -6.72
CA ALA A 205 -23.46 6.41 -7.84
C ALA A 205 -22.09 6.97 -7.43
N ALA A 206 -22.02 7.58 -6.26
CA ALA A 206 -20.74 8.06 -5.70
C ALA A 206 -19.80 6.91 -5.34
N GLY A 207 -20.33 5.80 -4.81
CA GLY A 207 -19.57 4.60 -4.50
C GLY A 207 -18.93 3.97 -5.73
N ASP A 208 -19.70 3.78 -6.79
CA ASP A 208 -19.21 3.26 -8.06
C ASP A 208 -18.14 4.17 -8.65
N PHE A 209 -18.39 5.48 -8.69
CA PHE A 209 -17.46 6.46 -9.25
C PHE A 209 -16.16 6.53 -8.42
N ALA A 210 -16.25 6.63 -7.09
CA ALA A 210 -15.10 6.67 -6.21
C ALA A 210 -14.23 5.41 -6.34
N THR A 211 -14.87 4.25 -6.48
CA THR A 211 -14.18 2.97 -6.69
C THR A 211 -13.38 2.99 -8.00
N MET A 212 -13.97 3.45 -9.11
CA MET A 212 -13.28 3.56 -10.39
C MET A 212 -12.11 4.54 -10.33
N VAL A 213 -12.30 5.72 -9.73
CA VAL A 213 -11.23 6.71 -9.50
C VAL A 213 -10.09 6.08 -8.70
N LYS A 214 -10.41 5.34 -7.64
CA LYS A 214 -9.41 4.68 -6.80
C LYS A 214 -8.64 3.60 -7.54
N LEU A 215 -9.28 2.79 -8.37
CA LEU A 215 -8.60 1.80 -9.20
C LEU A 215 -7.62 2.47 -10.18
N THR A 216 -8.01 3.60 -10.77
CA THR A 216 -7.12 4.42 -11.61
C THR A 216 -5.92 4.93 -10.84
N ARG A 217 -6.14 5.50 -9.63
CA ARG A 217 -5.07 5.98 -8.77
C ARG A 217 -4.08 4.87 -8.39
N THR A 218 -4.56 3.65 -8.20
CA THR A 218 -3.73 2.50 -7.87
C THR A 218 -2.67 2.21 -8.93
N LEU A 219 -2.89 2.58 -10.19
CA LEU A 219 -1.88 2.41 -11.25
C LEU A 219 -0.65 3.31 -11.07
N SER A 220 -0.77 4.40 -10.34
CA SER A 220 0.40 5.23 -10.01
C SER A 220 1.46 4.47 -9.21
N ILE A 221 1.11 3.29 -8.68
CA ILE A 221 2.08 2.38 -8.04
C ILE A 221 3.23 2.03 -8.99
N ILE A 222 2.95 1.86 -10.30
CA ILE A 222 3.97 1.46 -11.29
C ILE A 222 5.08 2.53 -11.41
N PRO A 223 4.80 3.79 -11.80
CA PRO A 223 5.83 4.79 -11.92
C PRO A 223 6.49 5.12 -10.58
N VAL A 224 5.72 5.12 -9.48
CA VAL A 224 6.26 5.43 -8.15
C VAL A 224 7.23 4.36 -7.68
N VAL A 225 6.92 3.08 -7.87
CA VAL A 225 7.83 1.97 -7.54
C VAL A 225 9.12 2.04 -8.36
N ILE A 226 9.04 2.39 -9.65
CA ILE A 226 10.23 2.58 -10.51
C ILE A 226 11.09 3.74 -10.00
N ILE A 227 10.48 4.88 -9.66
CA ILE A 227 11.17 6.05 -9.11
C ILE A 227 11.90 5.67 -7.81
N PHE A 228 11.24 4.96 -6.89
CA PHE A 228 11.87 4.53 -5.64
C PHE A 228 12.99 3.51 -5.85
N ALA A 229 12.87 2.63 -6.85
CA ALA A 229 13.94 1.73 -7.22
C ALA A 229 15.19 2.50 -7.63
N ILE A 230 15.04 3.51 -8.50
CA ILE A 230 16.14 4.37 -8.96
C ILE A 230 16.74 5.16 -7.78
N ILE A 231 15.91 5.74 -6.91
CA ILE A 231 16.37 6.47 -5.73
C ILE A 231 17.19 5.56 -4.81
N ASN A 232 16.69 4.36 -4.51
CA ASN A 232 17.36 3.43 -3.60
C ASN A 232 18.73 2.97 -4.16
N ILE A 233 18.78 2.70 -5.48
CA ILE A 233 20.07 2.39 -6.15
C ILE A 233 21.05 3.54 -5.98
N ARG A 234 20.64 4.79 -6.24
CA ARG A 234 21.51 5.97 -6.14
C ARG A 234 22.00 6.21 -4.70
N LEU A 235 21.13 6.01 -3.71
CA LEU A 235 21.51 6.15 -2.30
C LEU A 235 22.56 5.11 -1.90
N LYS A 236 22.38 3.86 -2.29
CA LYS A 236 23.35 2.78 -2.00
C LYS A 236 24.70 3.01 -2.70
N GLN A 237 24.70 3.50 -3.92
CA GLN A 237 25.94 3.89 -4.63
C GLN A 237 26.65 5.03 -3.92
N LYS A 238 25.93 5.97 -3.32
CA LYS A 238 26.51 7.09 -2.58
C LYS A 238 27.12 6.65 -1.25
N GLU A 239 26.49 5.72 -0.55
CA GLU A 239 27.01 5.16 0.70
C GLU A 239 28.30 4.35 0.48
N ASN A 240 28.38 3.61 -0.62
CA ASN A 240 29.54 2.79 -0.98
C ASN A 240 30.63 3.54 -1.77
N LYS A 241 30.71 4.85 -1.69
CA LYS A 241 31.65 5.70 -2.44
C LYS A 241 33.15 5.40 -2.23
N ASN A 242 33.51 4.66 -1.19
CA ASN A 242 34.89 4.27 -0.91
C ASN A 242 35.30 2.91 -1.52
N ILE A 243 34.40 2.26 -2.23
CA ILE A 243 34.70 1.03 -2.96
C ILE A 243 34.92 1.43 -4.42
N HIS A 244 36.16 1.47 -4.86
CA HIS A 244 36.52 1.49 -6.28
C HIS A 244 36.04 0.15 -6.89
N LEU A 245 34.77 0.11 -7.28
CA LEU A 245 34.22 -1.02 -8.02
C LEU A 245 34.63 -0.83 -9.49
N GLU A 246 35.29 -1.80 -10.05
CA GLU A 246 35.48 -1.91 -11.50
C GLU A 246 34.09 -1.89 -12.18
N GLU A 247 33.98 -1.41 -13.41
CA GLU A 247 32.68 -1.26 -14.11
C GLU A 247 31.86 -2.56 -14.16
N GLU A 248 32.50 -3.72 -14.25
CA GLU A 248 31.85 -5.03 -14.20
C GLU A 248 31.22 -5.33 -12.82
N GLN A 249 31.89 -4.95 -11.73
CA GLN A 249 31.37 -5.11 -10.39
C GLN A 249 30.19 -4.18 -10.13
N THR A 250 30.21 -2.96 -10.69
CA THR A 250 29.10 -2.01 -10.59
C THR A 250 27.86 -2.51 -11.33
N LYS A 251 28.01 -3.08 -12.54
CA LYS A 251 26.90 -3.70 -13.29
C LYS A 251 26.29 -4.89 -12.53
N SER A 252 27.12 -5.78 -11.99
CA SER A 252 26.68 -6.93 -11.21
C SER A 252 25.95 -6.50 -9.94
N TYR A 253 26.42 -5.46 -9.26
CA TYR A 253 25.80 -4.89 -8.07
C TYR A 253 24.43 -4.27 -8.38
N VAL A 254 24.30 -3.48 -9.45
CA VAL A 254 23.02 -2.88 -9.90
C VAL A 254 22.01 -3.96 -10.24
N LEU A 255 22.41 -5.02 -10.95
CA LEU A 255 21.54 -6.16 -11.28
C LEU A 255 21.06 -6.93 -10.05
N THR A 256 21.90 -7.01 -9.02
CA THR A 256 21.55 -7.69 -7.75
C THR A 256 20.54 -6.87 -6.91
N ILE A 257 20.65 -5.53 -6.97
CA ILE A 257 19.76 -4.62 -6.22
C ILE A 257 18.47 -4.38 -6.99
N PHE A 258 18.48 -4.56 -8.32
CA PHE A 258 17.29 -4.29 -9.14
C PHE A 258 16.09 -5.15 -8.73
N PRO A 259 14.93 -4.54 -8.48
CA PRO A 259 13.75 -5.26 -8.00
C PRO A 259 13.02 -5.96 -9.16
N TRP A 260 13.52 -7.11 -9.60
CA TRP A 260 13.04 -7.88 -10.75
C TRP A 260 11.54 -8.20 -10.73
N PHE A 261 10.94 -8.27 -9.54
CA PHE A 261 9.50 -8.52 -9.42
C PHE A 261 8.65 -7.40 -10.05
N ILE A 262 9.19 -6.17 -10.17
CA ILE A 262 8.50 -5.06 -10.84
C ILE A 262 8.32 -5.35 -12.32
N LEU A 263 9.31 -5.95 -12.98
CA LEU A 263 9.18 -6.34 -14.39
C LEU A 263 8.08 -7.39 -14.56
N GLY A 264 7.97 -8.33 -13.61
CA GLY A 264 6.89 -9.31 -13.62
C GLY A 264 5.51 -8.65 -13.45
N PHE A 265 5.39 -7.67 -12.55
CA PHE A 265 4.18 -6.88 -12.35
C PHE A 265 3.78 -6.12 -13.63
N ILE A 266 4.73 -5.40 -14.26
CA ILE A 266 4.49 -4.65 -15.50
C ILE A 266 4.10 -5.60 -16.64
N ALA A 267 4.80 -6.72 -16.77
CA ALA A 267 4.52 -7.70 -17.83
C ALA A 267 3.09 -8.25 -17.71
N LEU A 268 2.65 -8.64 -16.50
CA LEU A 268 1.28 -9.10 -16.30
C LEU A 268 0.24 -8.00 -16.55
N ALA A 269 0.52 -6.75 -16.15
CA ALA A 269 -0.36 -5.62 -16.42
C ALA A 269 -0.50 -5.36 -17.94
N ILE A 270 0.58 -5.48 -18.71
CA ILE A 270 0.55 -5.37 -20.18
C ILE A 270 -0.24 -6.53 -20.78
N ILE A 271 0.04 -7.77 -20.38
CA ILE A 271 -0.63 -8.97 -20.90
C ILE A 271 -2.14 -8.88 -20.63
N ASN A 272 -2.55 -8.45 -19.46
CA ASN A 272 -3.96 -8.23 -19.12
C ASN A 272 -4.58 -7.12 -19.97
N SER A 273 -3.87 -6.02 -20.17
CA SER A 273 -4.34 -4.88 -20.97
C SER A 273 -4.50 -5.21 -22.44
N LEU A 274 -3.73 -6.16 -22.96
CA LEU A 274 -3.85 -6.70 -24.32
C LEU A 274 -5.00 -7.72 -24.47
N GLY A 275 -5.71 -8.03 -23.38
CA GLY A 275 -6.84 -8.96 -23.40
C GLY A 275 -6.45 -10.44 -23.43
N PHE A 276 -5.17 -10.77 -23.20
CA PHE A 276 -4.72 -12.17 -23.18
C PHE A 276 -5.13 -12.91 -21.89
N ILE A 277 -5.49 -12.20 -20.83
CA ILE A 277 -5.95 -12.80 -19.57
C ILE A 277 -7.48 -12.77 -19.57
N PRO A 278 -8.17 -13.94 -19.59
CA PRO A 278 -9.62 -13.99 -19.42
C PRO A 278 -10.04 -13.35 -18.09
N LEU A 279 -11.19 -12.68 -18.08
CA LEU A 279 -11.68 -11.96 -16.89
C LEU A 279 -11.69 -12.83 -15.63
N GLN A 280 -12.17 -14.08 -15.75
CA GLN A 280 -12.22 -15.04 -14.64
C GLN A 280 -10.83 -15.35 -14.06
N VAL A 281 -9.80 -15.46 -14.93
CA VAL A 281 -8.42 -15.70 -14.51
C VAL A 281 -7.84 -14.45 -13.85
N SER A 282 -8.12 -13.27 -14.40
CA SER A 282 -7.71 -11.98 -13.82
C SER A 282 -8.29 -11.78 -12.41
N GLU A 283 -9.58 -12.05 -12.23
CA GLU A 283 -10.24 -11.98 -10.92
C GLU A 283 -9.66 -12.99 -9.93
N PHE A 284 -9.45 -14.23 -10.36
CA PHE A 284 -8.81 -15.26 -9.53
C PHE A 284 -7.39 -14.83 -9.09
N LEU A 285 -6.58 -14.34 -10.03
CA LEU A 285 -5.21 -13.87 -9.72
C LEU A 285 -5.21 -12.66 -8.79
N LYS A 286 -6.19 -11.76 -8.93
CA LYS A 286 -6.40 -10.62 -8.04
C LYS A 286 -6.73 -11.08 -6.62
N GLU A 287 -7.68 -12.00 -6.46
CA GLU A 287 -8.07 -12.53 -5.15
C GLU A 287 -6.93 -13.34 -4.51
N LEU A 288 -6.21 -14.15 -5.30
CA LEU A 288 -5.03 -14.86 -4.84
C LEU A 288 -3.93 -13.87 -4.39
N SER A 289 -3.68 -12.81 -5.16
CA SER A 289 -2.74 -11.75 -4.80
C SER A 289 -3.11 -11.11 -3.46
N LYS A 290 -4.37 -10.71 -3.29
CA LYS A 290 -4.86 -10.11 -2.03
C LYS A 290 -4.68 -11.07 -0.86
N PHE A 291 -5.06 -12.34 -1.02
CA PHE A 291 -4.91 -13.35 0.03
C PHE A 291 -3.45 -13.56 0.44
N LEU A 292 -2.54 -13.62 -0.54
CA LEU A 292 -1.10 -13.74 -0.26
C LEU A 292 -0.54 -12.48 0.40
N MET A 293 -1.04 -11.28 0.06
CA MET A 293 -0.68 -10.04 0.77
C MET A 293 -1.16 -10.07 2.21
N ILE A 294 -2.39 -10.53 2.47
CA ILE A 294 -2.93 -10.69 3.83
C ILE A 294 -2.00 -11.60 4.65
N ALA A 295 -1.60 -12.74 4.09
CA ALA A 295 -0.67 -13.66 4.74
C ALA A 295 0.70 -13.02 5.01
N ALA A 296 1.23 -12.27 4.03
CA ALA A 296 2.48 -11.55 4.20
C ALA A 296 2.42 -10.48 5.30
N LEU A 297 1.30 -9.77 5.39
CA LEU A 297 1.08 -8.76 6.42
C LEU A 297 0.89 -9.38 7.81
N GLY A 298 0.23 -10.54 7.91
CA GLY A 298 0.20 -11.33 9.14
C GLY A 298 1.60 -11.74 9.61
N ALA A 299 2.46 -12.18 8.67
CA ALA A 299 3.86 -12.50 8.97
C ALA A 299 4.67 -11.26 9.37
N ILE A 300 4.44 -10.10 8.75
CA ILE A 300 5.04 -8.83 9.16
C ILE A 300 4.59 -8.47 10.58
N GLY A 301 3.30 -8.58 10.87
CA GLY A 301 2.76 -8.35 12.22
C GLY A 301 3.42 -9.24 13.27
N LEU A 302 3.61 -10.54 12.97
CA LEU A 302 4.31 -11.49 13.84
C LEU A 302 5.79 -11.12 14.07
N ASN A 303 6.42 -10.40 13.18
CA ASN A 303 7.78 -9.88 13.33
C ASN A 303 7.82 -8.51 14.00
N THR A 304 6.67 -7.87 14.25
CA THR A 304 6.57 -6.51 14.77
C THR A 304 6.06 -6.50 16.21
N SER A 305 6.80 -5.86 17.11
CA SER A 305 6.47 -5.79 18.53
C SER A 305 5.82 -4.45 18.91
N PHE A 306 4.68 -4.47 19.61
CA PHE A 306 4.08 -3.27 20.22
C PHE A 306 5.04 -2.51 21.16
N ARG A 307 5.97 -3.22 21.80
CA ARG A 307 7.01 -2.58 22.63
C ARG A 307 7.96 -1.72 21.79
N GLN A 308 8.29 -2.17 20.57
CA GLN A 308 9.10 -1.38 19.63
C GLN A 308 8.29 -0.18 19.11
N MET A 309 6.99 -0.35 18.82
CA MET A 309 6.10 0.74 18.46
C MET A 309 6.06 1.84 19.51
N LYS A 310 5.93 1.49 20.77
CA LYS A 310 5.93 2.44 21.88
C LYS A 310 7.26 3.21 22.01
N LYS A 311 8.36 2.58 21.60
CA LYS A 311 9.68 3.25 21.54
C LYS A 311 9.85 4.17 20.34
N SER A 312 9.14 3.93 19.24
CA SER A 312 9.19 4.76 18.02
C SER A 312 8.41 6.07 18.13
N GLY A 313 7.66 6.28 19.20
CA GLY A 313 6.93 7.52 19.47
C GLY A 313 5.66 7.71 18.62
N HIS A 314 5.04 8.88 18.77
CA HIS A 314 3.82 9.25 18.04
C HIS A 314 4.08 9.80 16.63
N ALA A 315 5.34 10.03 16.27
CA ALA A 315 5.73 10.73 15.04
C ALA A 315 5.16 10.10 13.74
N PRO A 316 5.16 8.76 13.52
CA PRO A 316 4.56 8.17 12.32
C PRO A 316 3.05 8.43 12.21
N MET A 317 2.32 8.37 13.33
CA MET A 317 0.87 8.61 13.37
C MET A 317 0.55 10.08 13.05
N VAL A 318 1.29 11.00 13.66
CA VAL A 318 1.17 12.44 13.39
C VAL A 318 1.51 12.75 11.93
N HIS A 319 2.58 12.14 11.40
CA HIS A 319 2.96 12.29 10.00
C HIS A 319 1.84 11.82 9.06
N GLY A 320 1.32 10.60 9.26
CA GLY A 320 0.24 10.05 8.44
C GLY A 320 -1.02 10.91 8.51
N PHE A 321 -1.38 11.39 9.70
CA PHE A 321 -2.54 12.29 9.88
C PHE A 321 -2.35 13.61 9.14
N ILE A 322 -1.21 14.28 9.29
CA ILE A 322 -0.94 15.57 8.63
C ILE A 322 -0.97 15.40 7.11
N ILE A 323 -0.29 14.38 6.56
CA ILE A 323 -0.23 14.18 5.10
C ILE A 323 -1.61 13.83 4.55
N SER A 324 -2.35 12.95 5.21
CA SER A 324 -3.70 12.61 4.79
C SER A 324 -4.64 13.82 4.83
N LEU A 325 -4.55 14.65 5.87
CA LEU A 325 -5.33 15.89 5.96
C LEU A 325 -4.96 16.87 4.83
N LEU A 326 -3.67 17.02 4.53
CA LEU A 326 -3.22 17.87 3.41
C LEU A 326 -3.76 17.36 2.08
N VAL A 327 -3.77 16.05 1.85
CA VAL A 327 -4.34 15.45 0.64
C VAL A 327 -5.84 15.72 0.52
N VAL A 328 -6.59 15.59 1.61
CA VAL A 328 -8.03 15.90 1.65
C VAL A 328 -8.28 17.35 1.22
N ILE A 329 -7.51 18.29 1.77
CA ILE A 329 -7.63 19.74 1.45
C ILE A 329 -7.21 20.01 0.01
N VAL A 330 -6.10 19.47 -0.44
CA VAL A 330 -5.60 19.68 -1.81
C VAL A 330 -6.54 19.08 -2.84
N ALA A 331 -7.09 17.87 -2.60
CA ALA A 331 -8.00 17.23 -3.51
C ALA A 331 -9.23 18.11 -3.76
N ILE A 332 -9.91 18.58 -2.70
CA ILE A 332 -11.10 19.43 -2.84
C ILE A 332 -10.75 20.80 -3.43
N ALA A 333 -9.60 21.38 -3.11
CA ALA A 333 -9.16 22.65 -3.66
C ALA A 333 -8.92 22.56 -5.19
N VAL A 334 -8.33 21.45 -5.65
CA VAL A 334 -8.13 21.21 -7.09
C VAL A 334 -9.47 20.97 -7.79
N GLU A 335 -10.40 20.21 -7.19
CA GLU A 335 -11.74 20.01 -7.75
C GLU A 335 -12.51 21.32 -7.88
N TYR A 336 -12.42 22.19 -6.87
CA TYR A 336 -13.00 23.52 -6.92
C TYR A 336 -12.38 24.37 -8.04
N ALA A 337 -11.04 24.33 -8.19
CA ALA A 337 -10.35 25.03 -9.28
C ALA A 337 -10.71 24.49 -10.68
N MET A 338 -11.09 23.21 -10.77
CA MET A 338 -11.58 22.58 -12.01
C MET A 338 -13.07 22.85 -12.28
N GLY A 339 -13.80 23.49 -11.37
CA GLY A 339 -15.22 23.76 -11.49
C GLY A 339 -16.11 22.50 -11.38
N ILE A 340 -15.64 21.48 -10.65
CA ILE A 340 -16.37 20.21 -10.43
C ILE A 340 -17.22 20.29 -9.15
N VAL A 341 -16.77 21.04 -8.17
CA VAL A 341 -17.47 21.35 -6.90
C VAL A 341 -17.98 22.77 -6.92
#